data_f23f625eaeadb10dec8a575b9891a333
#
_entry.id   f23f625eaeadb10dec8a575b9891a333
#
_cell.length_a   1.000
_cell.length_b   1.000
_cell.length_c   1.000
_cell.angle_alpha   90.00
_cell.angle_beta   90.00
_cell.angle_gamma   90.00
#
_symmetry.space_group_name_H-M   'P 1'
#
loop_
_entity.id
_entity.type
_entity.pdbx_description
1 polymer ?
#
loop_
_entity_poly.entity_id
_entity_poly.type
_entity_poly.pdbx_seq_one_letter_code
_entity_poly.pdbx_strand_id
1 'polypeptide(L)'
;MLMYFQDSFARLMTIHHVAAFDIVKQHRMWVITEVQMDIRPTVTYWSEDFTVEIWVSELTSLRIYCDFRIVRKDNEQLIASGTSQWNILNLDTKRLETTDFLADKLTVVPELMTASHKKVRFPKPQSFDMLMEHRATRLDLDFNFHVSNRSYVTIALLTIPDEVLASQTLASVIVHWLHETYLDETLTCHMSHIDDGSYLHTLTNAEGIVVCELMSRWQQQPEIPEVSEVLNRDL
;
A
#
# COMPACT_ATOMS: atom_id res chain seq x y z
N MET A 1 -3.37 -8.05 -0.47
CA MET A 1 -3.99 -6.98 -1.29
C MET A 1 -2.96 -5.99 -1.83
N LEU A 2 -2.06 -5.44 -0.99
CA LEU A 2 -1.02 -4.47 -1.43
C LEU A 2 -0.22 -4.95 -2.65
N MET A 3 0.17 -6.23 -2.69
CA MET A 3 0.90 -6.81 -3.83
C MET A 3 0.07 -6.84 -5.12
N TYR A 4 -1.22 -7.15 -5.01
CA TYR A 4 -2.06 -7.30 -6.21
C TYR A 4 -2.17 -6.01 -7.02
N PHE A 5 -2.36 -4.86 -6.34
CA PHE A 5 -2.41 -3.60 -7.07
C PHE A 5 -1.03 -3.18 -7.60
N GLN A 6 0.07 -3.47 -6.88
CA GLN A 6 1.43 -3.18 -7.37
C GLN A 6 1.77 -4.01 -8.61
N ASP A 7 1.40 -5.30 -8.63
CA ASP A 7 1.57 -6.15 -9.81
C ASP A 7 0.71 -5.66 -10.97
N SER A 8 -0.53 -5.23 -10.69
CA SER A 8 -1.42 -4.64 -11.69
C SER A 8 -0.89 -3.31 -12.24
N PHE A 9 -0.28 -2.47 -11.38
CA PHE A 9 0.43 -1.27 -11.83
C PHE A 9 1.59 -1.62 -12.77
N ALA A 10 2.44 -2.58 -12.39
CA ALA A 10 3.56 -3.01 -13.23
C ALA A 10 3.07 -3.53 -14.60
N ARG A 11 1.96 -4.26 -14.62
CA ARG A 11 1.31 -4.74 -15.85
C ARG A 11 0.74 -3.60 -16.69
N LEU A 12 0.06 -2.63 -16.07
CA LEU A 12 -0.44 -1.44 -16.75
C LEU A 12 0.72 -0.67 -17.41
N MET A 13 1.80 -0.42 -16.69
CA MET A 13 2.98 0.26 -17.23
C MET A 13 3.67 -0.55 -18.36
N THR A 14 3.62 -1.88 -18.29
CA THR A 14 4.14 -2.75 -19.36
C THR A 14 3.33 -2.61 -20.66
N ILE A 15 2.01 -2.58 -20.57
CA ILE A 15 1.12 -2.39 -21.73
C ILE A 15 1.39 -1.06 -22.43
N HIS A 16 1.75 -0.04 -21.64
CA HIS A 16 2.07 1.30 -22.15
C HIS A 16 3.55 1.52 -22.50
N HIS A 17 4.39 0.47 -22.45
CA HIS A 17 5.83 0.54 -22.73
C HIS A 17 6.58 1.57 -21.87
N VAL A 18 6.21 1.66 -20.60
CA VAL A 18 6.84 2.51 -19.58
C VAL A 18 7.07 1.77 -18.26
N ALA A 19 7.19 0.45 -18.32
CA ALA A 19 7.52 -0.37 -17.16
C ALA A 19 8.93 -0.06 -16.63
N ALA A 20 9.27 -0.59 -15.46
CA ALA A 20 10.56 -0.35 -14.80
C ALA A 20 11.75 -0.65 -15.73
N PHE A 21 11.73 -1.78 -16.46
CA PHE A 21 12.78 -2.16 -17.41
C PHE A 21 12.80 -1.31 -18.69
N ASP A 22 11.76 -0.55 -19.00
CA ASP A 22 11.74 0.40 -20.12
C ASP A 22 12.39 1.71 -19.72
N ILE A 23 11.99 2.27 -18.56
CA ILE A 23 12.44 3.59 -18.12
C ILE A 23 13.84 3.56 -17.46
N VAL A 24 14.27 2.42 -16.90
CA VAL A 24 15.63 2.30 -16.34
C VAL A 24 16.71 2.52 -17.39
N LYS A 25 16.46 2.19 -18.65
CA LYS A 25 17.36 2.47 -19.79
C LYS A 25 17.55 3.97 -20.04
N GLN A 26 16.66 4.79 -19.46
CA GLN A 26 16.72 6.25 -19.50
C GLN A 26 17.14 6.83 -18.14
N HIS A 27 17.77 6.00 -17.27
CA HIS A 27 18.22 6.38 -15.93
C HIS A 27 17.07 6.85 -15.02
N ARG A 28 15.88 6.25 -15.18
CA ARG A 28 14.66 6.54 -14.42
C ARG A 28 14.15 5.34 -13.67
N MET A 29 13.48 5.58 -12.54
CA MET A 29 12.86 4.53 -11.75
C MET A 29 11.48 4.99 -11.25
N TRP A 30 10.53 4.05 -11.20
CA TRP A 30 9.26 4.24 -10.51
C TRP A 30 9.44 4.19 -9.00
N VAL A 31 8.85 5.15 -8.31
CA VAL A 31 8.81 5.18 -6.85
C VAL A 31 7.37 5.40 -6.41
N ILE A 32 6.82 4.45 -5.65
CA ILE A 32 5.56 4.66 -4.94
C ILE A 32 5.84 5.44 -3.66
N THR A 33 5.07 6.47 -3.40
CA THR A 33 5.27 7.34 -2.23
C THR A 33 4.10 7.33 -1.28
N GLU A 34 2.90 6.97 -1.76
CA GLU A 34 1.70 6.89 -0.94
C GLU A 34 0.74 5.83 -1.48
N VAL A 35 0.03 5.20 -0.57
CA VAL A 35 -1.19 4.43 -0.87
C VAL A 35 -2.25 4.74 0.17
N GLN A 36 -3.49 4.82 -0.28
CA GLN A 36 -4.69 4.84 0.55
C GLN A 36 -5.57 3.68 0.09
N MET A 37 -5.91 2.77 1.00
CA MET A 37 -6.70 1.59 0.68
C MET A 37 -7.80 1.40 1.73
N ASP A 38 -9.03 1.28 1.28
CA ASP A 38 -10.18 0.86 2.06
C ASP A 38 -10.50 -0.61 1.79
N ILE A 39 -10.77 -1.36 2.83
CA ILE A 39 -11.05 -2.80 2.80
C ILE A 39 -12.46 -3.03 3.36
N ARG A 40 -13.30 -3.72 2.60
CA ARG A 40 -14.66 -4.03 3.02
C ARG A 40 -14.68 -5.21 4.00
N PRO A 41 -15.55 -5.18 5.02
CA PRO A 41 -15.70 -6.28 5.97
C PRO A 41 -16.43 -7.45 5.29
N THR A 42 -15.70 -8.27 4.57
CA THR A 42 -16.26 -9.41 3.85
C THR A 42 -15.41 -10.65 4.05
N VAL A 43 -16.05 -11.80 4.19
CA VAL A 43 -15.36 -13.09 4.23
C VAL A 43 -14.92 -13.46 2.81
N THR A 44 -13.67 -13.89 2.65
CA THR A 44 -13.13 -14.39 1.40
C THR A 44 -12.72 -15.86 1.59
N TYR A 45 -12.94 -16.67 0.56
CA TYR A 45 -12.63 -18.10 0.58
C TYR A 45 -11.50 -18.45 -0.37
N TRP A 46 -10.84 -19.59 -0.15
CA TRP A 46 -9.69 -20.04 -0.92
C TRP A 46 -9.95 -20.25 -2.42
N SER A 47 -11.17 -20.62 -2.79
CA SER A 47 -11.56 -20.92 -4.17
C SER A 47 -12.15 -19.73 -4.92
N GLU A 48 -12.19 -18.56 -4.32
CA GLU A 48 -12.78 -17.38 -4.96
C GLU A 48 -11.79 -16.71 -5.92
N ASP A 49 -12.30 -16.36 -7.10
CA ASP A 49 -11.60 -15.56 -8.09
C ASP A 49 -11.87 -14.06 -7.84
N PHE A 50 -10.80 -13.27 -7.96
CA PHE A 50 -10.86 -11.81 -7.85
C PHE A 50 -10.36 -11.15 -9.13
N THR A 51 -10.97 -10.04 -9.48
CA THR A 51 -10.49 -9.11 -10.51
C THR A 51 -9.87 -7.90 -9.83
N VAL A 52 -8.65 -7.55 -10.23
CA VAL A 52 -7.98 -6.31 -9.82
C VAL A 52 -7.99 -5.38 -11.01
N GLU A 53 -8.63 -4.24 -10.85
CA GLU A 53 -8.66 -3.18 -11.85
C GLU A 53 -7.83 -2.01 -11.36
N ILE A 54 -7.05 -1.42 -12.26
CA ILE A 54 -6.21 -0.25 -11.98
C ILE A 54 -6.17 0.66 -13.20
N TRP A 55 -6.22 1.96 -12.97
CA TRP A 55 -6.13 2.97 -14.04
C TRP A 55 -5.39 4.20 -13.56
N VAL A 56 -4.84 4.96 -14.47
CA VAL A 56 -4.30 6.28 -14.18
C VAL A 56 -5.46 7.26 -14.06
N SER A 57 -5.70 7.78 -12.88
CA SER A 57 -6.80 8.71 -12.59
C SER A 57 -6.39 10.18 -12.71
N GLU A 58 -5.12 10.48 -12.48
CA GLU A 58 -4.57 11.82 -12.66
C GLU A 58 -3.08 11.77 -13.01
N LEU A 59 -2.65 12.64 -13.90
CA LEU A 59 -1.27 12.88 -14.26
C LEU A 59 -0.96 14.35 -14.09
N THR A 60 -0.06 14.66 -13.14
CA THR A 60 0.44 16.01 -12.91
C THR A 60 1.89 16.13 -13.40
N SER A 61 2.51 17.29 -13.30
CA SER A 61 3.91 17.49 -13.72
C SER A 61 4.94 16.63 -12.95
N LEU A 62 4.61 16.15 -11.73
CA LEU A 62 5.53 15.38 -10.89
C LEU A 62 4.95 14.10 -10.33
N ARG A 63 3.65 13.84 -10.49
CA ARG A 63 2.95 12.73 -9.84
C ARG A 63 2.01 12.03 -10.81
N ILE A 64 1.92 10.72 -10.63
CA ILE A 64 0.95 9.86 -11.27
C ILE A 64 0.09 9.29 -10.16
N TYR A 65 -1.23 9.45 -10.26
CA TYR A 65 -2.18 8.82 -9.37
C TYR A 65 -2.85 7.67 -10.10
N CYS A 66 -2.84 6.51 -9.45
CA CYS A 66 -3.54 5.33 -9.95
C CYS A 66 -4.58 4.93 -8.93
N ASP A 67 -5.82 4.92 -9.35
CA ASP A 67 -6.92 4.36 -8.58
C ASP A 67 -7.09 2.88 -8.93
N PHE A 68 -7.56 2.10 -7.96
CA PHE A 68 -7.73 0.67 -8.12
C PHE A 68 -8.91 0.15 -7.33
N ARG A 69 -9.46 -0.98 -7.78
CA ARG A 69 -10.44 -1.75 -7.01
C ARG A 69 -10.18 -3.25 -7.17
N ILE A 70 -10.55 -3.99 -6.14
CA ILE A 70 -10.54 -5.44 -6.10
C ILE A 70 -11.97 -5.89 -5.91
N VAL A 71 -12.48 -6.65 -6.85
CA VAL A 71 -13.86 -7.14 -6.86
C VAL A 71 -13.89 -8.66 -7.00
N ARG A 72 -14.92 -9.30 -6.45
CA ARG A 72 -15.21 -10.70 -6.75
C ARG A 72 -15.60 -10.85 -8.20
N LYS A 73 -15.11 -11.90 -8.85
CA LYS A 73 -15.35 -12.11 -10.27
C LYS A 73 -16.77 -12.60 -10.59
N ASP A 74 -17.39 -13.30 -9.66
CA ASP A 74 -18.72 -13.91 -9.82
C ASP A 74 -19.88 -12.92 -9.69
N ASN A 75 -19.74 -11.91 -8.83
CA ASN A 75 -20.84 -11.00 -8.47
C ASN A 75 -20.44 -9.53 -8.41
N GLU A 76 -19.21 -9.20 -8.79
CA GLU A 76 -18.64 -7.84 -8.77
C GLU A 76 -18.65 -7.15 -7.39
N GLN A 77 -18.81 -7.93 -6.31
CA GLN A 77 -18.76 -7.38 -4.95
C GLN A 77 -17.41 -6.73 -4.69
N LEU A 78 -17.43 -5.47 -4.27
CA LEU A 78 -16.23 -4.72 -3.90
C LEU A 78 -15.61 -5.29 -2.62
N ILE A 79 -14.34 -5.68 -2.70
CA ILE A 79 -13.52 -6.19 -1.59
C ILE A 79 -12.60 -5.10 -1.04
N ALA A 80 -11.92 -4.38 -1.92
CA ALA A 80 -11.06 -3.28 -1.55
C ALA A 80 -10.99 -2.27 -2.69
N SER A 81 -10.73 -1.02 -2.34
CA SER A 81 -10.45 0.05 -3.31
C SER A 81 -9.48 1.05 -2.72
N GLY A 82 -8.88 1.85 -3.58
CA GLY A 82 -7.95 2.86 -3.11
C GLY A 82 -7.27 3.63 -4.22
N THR A 83 -6.32 4.46 -3.81
CA THR A 83 -5.46 5.22 -4.71
C THR A 83 -4.00 5.05 -4.31
N SER A 84 -3.11 5.16 -5.27
CA SER A 84 -1.66 5.14 -5.09
C SER A 84 -1.00 6.30 -5.80
N GLN A 85 0.00 6.92 -5.16
CA GLN A 85 0.79 7.99 -5.74
C GLN A 85 2.16 7.47 -6.15
N TRP A 86 2.53 7.75 -7.38
CA TRP A 86 3.79 7.36 -7.98
C TRP A 86 4.56 8.57 -8.49
N ASN A 87 5.87 8.47 -8.44
CA ASN A 87 6.79 9.49 -8.93
C ASN A 87 7.87 8.84 -9.83
N ILE A 88 8.54 9.65 -10.62
CA ILE A 88 9.73 9.25 -11.36
C ILE A 88 10.96 9.79 -10.63
N LEU A 89 11.89 8.89 -10.30
CA LEU A 89 13.19 9.22 -9.73
C LEU A 89 14.25 9.12 -10.81
N ASN A 90 15.05 10.17 -10.95
CA ASN A 90 16.27 10.12 -11.76
C ASN A 90 17.37 9.38 -10.98
N LEU A 91 17.94 8.35 -11.57
CA LEU A 91 18.94 7.48 -10.92
C LEU A 91 20.30 8.16 -10.75
N ASP A 92 20.65 9.12 -11.61
CA ASP A 92 21.92 9.82 -11.56
C ASP A 92 21.91 10.96 -10.54
N THR A 93 20.84 11.77 -10.55
CA THR A 93 20.71 12.95 -9.69
C THR A 93 20.04 12.66 -8.35
N LYS A 94 19.37 11.49 -8.21
CA LYS A 94 18.57 11.12 -7.04
C LYS A 94 17.44 12.11 -6.73
N ARG A 95 16.90 12.78 -7.75
CA ARG A 95 15.81 13.75 -7.64
C ARG A 95 14.59 13.29 -8.43
N LEU A 96 13.43 13.78 -8.03
CA LEU A 96 12.20 13.56 -8.79
C LEU A 96 12.29 14.28 -10.14
N GLU A 97 11.81 13.61 -11.18
CA GLU A 97 11.69 14.14 -12.54
C GLU A 97 10.24 14.44 -12.90
N THR A 98 10.06 15.24 -13.96
CA THR A 98 8.74 15.49 -14.51
C THR A 98 8.20 14.24 -15.22
N THR A 99 6.88 14.17 -15.26
CA THR A 99 6.14 13.07 -15.90
C THR A 99 5.79 13.36 -17.35
N ASP A 100 6.30 14.45 -17.93
CA ASP A 100 5.94 14.94 -19.26
C ASP A 100 6.08 13.88 -20.37
N PHE A 101 7.10 13.02 -20.27
CA PHE A 101 7.33 11.92 -21.20
C PHE A 101 6.27 10.80 -21.17
N LEU A 102 5.36 10.84 -20.20
CA LEU A 102 4.27 9.90 -20.03
C LEU A 102 2.95 10.41 -20.65
N ALA A 103 2.84 11.71 -20.93
CA ALA A 103 1.59 12.36 -21.33
C ALA A 103 0.97 11.74 -22.60
N ASP A 104 1.81 11.41 -23.60
CA ASP A 104 1.38 10.79 -24.84
C ASP A 104 1.26 9.25 -24.76
N LYS A 105 1.61 8.65 -23.62
CA LYS A 105 1.66 7.20 -23.45
C LYS A 105 0.56 6.66 -22.54
N LEU A 106 0.14 7.44 -21.54
CA LEU A 106 -0.84 7.03 -20.55
C LEU A 106 -2.20 7.69 -20.83
N THR A 107 -3.25 6.87 -20.80
CA THR A 107 -4.63 7.38 -20.85
C THR A 107 -5.11 7.65 -19.44
N VAL A 108 -5.59 8.87 -19.19
CA VAL A 108 -6.16 9.26 -17.89
C VAL A 108 -7.66 8.98 -17.90
N VAL A 109 -8.12 8.25 -16.89
CA VAL A 109 -9.54 7.99 -16.60
C VAL A 109 -9.85 8.65 -15.25
N PRO A 110 -10.54 9.82 -15.22
CA PRO A 110 -10.70 10.64 -14.00
C PRO A 110 -11.78 10.10 -13.04
N GLU A 111 -11.78 8.79 -12.82
CA GLU A 111 -12.62 8.12 -11.83
C GLU A 111 -11.80 7.93 -10.56
N LEU A 112 -12.32 8.36 -9.41
CA LEU A 112 -11.64 8.33 -8.12
C LEU A 112 -12.25 7.27 -7.20
N MET A 113 -11.41 6.46 -6.55
CA MET A 113 -11.82 5.51 -5.51
C MET A 113 -11.69 6.11 -4.09
N THR A 114 -11.03 7.24 -3.95
CA THR A 114 -10.93 8.03 -2.72
C THR A 114 -11.55 9.40 -2.90
N ALA A 115 -11.79 10.13 -1.81
CA ALA A 115 -12.41 11.45 -1.87
C ALA A 115 -11.56 12.50 -2.63
N SER A 116 -10.26 12.33 -2.64
CA SER A 116 -9.33 13.19 -3.40
C SER A 116 -7.91 12.62 -3.35
N HIS A 117 -7.04 13.05 -4.28
CA HIS A 117 -5.60 12.74 -4.27
C HIS A 117 -4.79 13.65 -3.31
N LYS A 118 -5.43 14.40 -2.43
CA LYS A 118 -4.70 15.19 -1.45
C LYS A 118 -4.00 14.29 -0.45
N LYS A 119 -2.73 14.58 -0.21
CA LYS A 119 -1.95 13.87 0.81
C LYS A 119 -2.65 13.94 2.16
N VAL A 120 -2.90 12.79 2.77
CA VAL A 120 -3.42 12.71 4.13
C VAL A 120 -2.33 13.14 5.10
N ARG A 121 -2.68 14.03 6.03
CA ARG A 121 -1.76 14.44 7.10
C ARG A 121 -2.06 13.62 8.33
N PHE A 122 -1.05 12.92 8.83
CA PHE A 122 -1.17 12.17 10.06
C PHE A 122 -1.12 13.08 11.29
N PRO A 123 -1.83 12.73 12.37
CA PRO A 123 -1.69 13.42 13.64
C PRO A 123 -0.26 13.25 14.17
N LYS A 124 0.17 14.14 15.06
CA LYS A 124 1.45 14.01 15.76
C LYS A 124 1.17 13.58 17.19
N PRO A 125 1.35 12.31 17.54
CA PRO A 125 1.11 11.83 18.89
C PRO A 125 2.13 12.45 19.87
N GLN A 126 1.70 12.68 21.11
CA GLN A 126 2.59 13.19 22.17
C GLN A 126 3.37 12.06 22.85
N SER A 127 2.90 10.84 22.75
CA SER A 127 3.51 9.62 23.31
C SER A 127 3.26 8.43 22.39
N PHE A 128 4.02 7.38 22.61
CA PHE A 128 3.85 6.09 21.93
C PHE A 128 3.36 5.06 22.94
N ASP A 129 2.41 4.22 22.52
CA ASP A 129 1.85 3.15 23.35
C ASP A 129 2.66 1.87 23.24
N MET A 130 3.33 1.68 22.11
CA MET A 130 4.19 0.53 21.84
C MET A 130 5.41 0.91 21.03
N LEU A 131 6.51 0.21 21.28
CA LEU A 131 7.75 0.30 20.54
C LEU A 131 8.23 -1.11 20.20
N MET A 132 8.62 -1.32 18.95
CA MET A 132 9.18 -2.59 18.47
C MET A 132 10.37 -2.31 17.55
N GLU A 133 11.44 -3.08 17.73
CA GLU A 133 12.59 -3.07 16.82
C GLU A 133 12.52 -4.25 15.87
N HIS A 134 12.86 -4.02 14.61
CA HIS A 134 12.97 -5.03 13.56
C HIS A 134 14.26 -4.83 12.78
N ARG A 135 15.14 -5.82 12.77
CA ARG A 135 16.32 -5.83 11.90
C ARG A 135 15.92 -6.36 10.53
N ALA A 136 16.13 -5.57 9.50
CA ALA A 136 15.81 -5.95 8.13
C ALA A 136 16.57 -7.20 7.69
N THR A 137 15.85 -8.19 7.22
CA THR A 137 16.35 -9.49 6.77
C THR A 137 16.22 -9.60 5.24
N ARG A 138 16.78 -10.67 4.66
CA ARG A 138 16.62 -10.94 3.22
C ARG A 138 15.16 -11.17 2.80
N LEU A 139 14.29 -11.61 3.72
CA LEU A 139 12.87 -11.82 3.44
C LEU A 139 12.08 -10.51 3.35
N ASP A 140 12.64 -9.43 3.88
CA ASP A 140 12.03 -8.11 3.82
C ASP A 140 12.33 -7.39 2.51
N LEU A 141 13.37 -7.81 1.77
CA LEU A 141 13.86 -7.10 0.59
C LEU A 141 13.05 -7.42 -0.67
N ASP A 142 13.01 -6.44 -1.55
CA ASP A 142 12.58 -6.58 -2.94
C ASP A 142 13.77 -6.86 -3.88
N PHE A 143 13.50 -6.90 -5.18
CA PHE A 143 14.52 -7.13 -6.22
C PHE A 143 15.53 -5.95 -6.37
N ASN A 144 15.24 -4.78 -5.80
CA ASN A 144 16.17 -3.63 -5.75
C ASN A 144 17.09 -3.71 -4.51
N PHE A 145 16.98 -4.76 -3.70
CA PHE A 145 17.70 -4.95 -2.44
C PHE A 145 17.36 -3.92 -1.34
N HIS A 146 16.19 -3.29 -1.44
CA HIS A 146 15.64 -2.43 -0.40
C HIS A 146 14.52 -3.17 0.35
N VAL A 147 14.25 -2.77 1.59
CA VAL A 147 13.05 -3.23 2.31
C VAL A 147 11.83 -2.93 1.44
N SER A 148 11.06 -3.96 1.14
CA SER A 148 9.91 -3.84 0.24
C SER A 148 8.80 -3.00 0.86
N ASN A 149 8.02 -2.33 0.04
CA ASN A 149 6.87 -1.54 0.48
C ASN A 149 5.92 -2.36 1.37
N ARG A 150 5.75 -3.65 1.06
CA ARG A 150 4.95 -4.59 1.85
C ARG A 150 5.55 -4.83 3.23
N SER A 151 6.88 -4.97 3.32
CA SER A 151 7.56 -5.28 4.58
C SER A 151 7.38 -4.16 5.60
N TYR A 152 7.44 -2.89 5.20
CA TYR A 152 7.12 -1.77 6.09
C TYR A 152 5.72 -1.89 6.70
N VAL A 153 4.72 -2.23 5.87
CA VAL A 153 3.35 -2.43 6.34
C VAL A 153 3.27 -3.62 7.30
N THR A 154 3.92 -4.73 6.97
CA THR A 154 3.94 -5.92 7.84
C THR A 154 4.57 -5.59 9.19
N ILE A 155 5.74 -4.94 9.21
CA ILE A 155 6.45 -4.54 10.43
C ILE A 155 5.57 -3.61 11.28
N ALA A 156 4.93 -2.63 10.65
CA ALA A 156 4.02 -1.72 11.35
C ALA A 156 2.86 -2.47 12.02
N LEU A 157 2.22 -3.38 11.29
CA LEU A 157 1.05 -4.13 11.80
C LEU A 157 1.41 -5.17 12.88
N LEU A 158 2.69 -5.55 13.05
CA LEU A 158 3.12 -6.39 14.17
C LEU A 158 3.00 -5.69 15.52
N THR A 159 2.83 -4.37 15.57
CA THR A 159 2.63 -3.61 16.81
C THR A 159 1.15 -3.50 17.21
N ILE A 160 0.22 -4.03 16.45
CA ILE A 160 -1.20 -4.05 16.79
C ILE A 160 -1.43 -5.03 17.96
N PRO A 161 -2.20 -4.65 18.99
CA PRO A 161 -2.51 -5.52 20.12
C PRO A 161 -3.20 -6.83 19.70
N ASP A 162 -2.85 -7.93 20.37
CA ASP A 162 -3.38 -9.26 20.06
C ASP A 162 -4.91 -9.33 20.17
N GLU A 163 -5.52 -8.60 21.10
CA GLU A 163 -6.98 -8.53 21.26
C GLU A 163 -7.66 -7.85 20.08
N VAL A 164 -7.00 -6.91 19.42
CA VAL A 164 -7.50 -6.29 18.18
C VAL A 164 -7.42 -7.29 17.04
N LEU A 165 -6.28 -7.97 16.87
CA LEU A 165 -6.10 -9.00 15.85
C LEU A 165 -7.06 -10.19 16.02
N ALA A 166 -7.44 -10.52 17.25
CA ALA A 166 -8.36 -11.63 17.56
C ALA A 166 -9.82 -11.30 17.22
N SER A 167 -10.24 -10.04 17.26
CA SER A 167 -11.65 -9.65 17.18
C SER A 167 -11.99 -8.70 16.02
N GLN A 168 -10.98 -8.13 15.39
CA GLN A 168 -11.15 -7.11 14.35
C GLN A 168 -10.41 -7.49 13.06
N THR A 169 -10.77 -6.84 11.98
CA THR A 169 -10.11 -6.91 10.67
C THR A 169 -9.70 -5.53 10.20
N LEU A 170 -8.65 -5.45 9.39
CA LEU A 170 -8.18 -4.20 8.82
C LEU A 170 -9.25 -3.60 7.91
N ALA A 171 -9.69 -2.38 8.22
CA ALA A 171 -10.68 -1.62 7.47
C ALA A 171 -10.08 -0.66 6.47
N SER A 172 -8.96 -0.03 6.83
CA SER A 172 -8.21 0.83 5.91
C SER A 172 -6.76 0.94 6.32
N VAL A 173 -5.94 1.27 5.34
CA VAL A 173 -4.53 1.59 5.55
C VAL A 173 -4.14 2.77 4.66
N ILE A 174 -3.40 3.72 5.25
CA ILE A 174 -2.77 4.81 4.53
C ILE A 174 -1.28 4.73 4.84
N VAL A 175 -0.44 4.69 3.82
CA VAL A 175 1.01 4.52 3.96
C VAL A 175 1.73 5.64 3.23
N HIS A 176 2.72 6.23 3.88
CA HIS A 176 3.70 7.13 3.27
C HIS A 176 5.09 6.49 3.36
N TRP A 177 5.69 6.18 2.22
CA TRP A 177 7.10 5.75 2.13
C TRP A 177 7.97 6.97 1.88
N LEU A 178 8.92 7.23 2.78
CA LEU A 178 9.70 8.46 2.81
C LEU A 178 11.18 8.23 2.48
N HIS A 179 11.76 7.13 2.98
CA HIS A 179 13.16 6.78 2.75
C HIS A 179 13.33 5.28 2.58
N GLU A 180 14.36 4.88 1.87
CA GLU A 180 14.75 3.50 1.69
C GLU A 180 15.44 2.95 2.94
N THR A 181 15.35 1.64 3.16
CA THR A 181 16.05 0.88 4.21
C THR A 181 16.67 -0.34 3.58
N TYR A 182 17.84 -0.74 4.04
CA TYR A 182 18.65 -1.80 3.45
C TYR A 182 18.77 -3.01 4.38
N LEU A 183 19.39 -4.08 3.85
CA LEU A 183 19.68 -5.29 4.62
C LEU A 183 20.47 -4.94 5.88
N ASP A 184 20.13 -5.62 6.97
CA ASP A 184 20.78 -5.49 8.29
C ASP A 184 20.54 -4.16 9.01
N GLU A 185 19.91 -3.16 8.42
CA GLU A 185 19.49 -1.96 9.12
C GLU A 185 18.37 -2.26 10.12
N THR A 186 18.36 -1.56 11.24
CA THR A 186 17.33 -1.67 12.26
C THR A 186 16.28 -0.59 12.07
N LEU A 187 15.03 -1.02 12.01
CA LEU A 187 13.84 -0.18 12.03
C LEU A 187 13.24 -0.20 13.42
N THR A 188 12.96 0.98 13.98
CA THR A 188 12.17 1.11 15.21
C THR A 188 10.76 1.56 14.81
N CYS A 189 9.77 0.73 15.11
CA CYS A 189 8.37 1.05 14.92
C CYS A 189 7.78 1.59 16.22
N HIS A 190 7.30 2.83 16.18
CA HIS A 190 6.55 3.48 17.24
C HIS A 190 5.07 3.45 16.88
N MET A 191 4.23 2.87 17.73
CA MET A 191 2.78 2.82 17.51
C MET A 191 2.06 3.68 18.55
N SER A 192 1.04 4.40 18.12
CA SER A 192 0.13 5.16 18.97
C SER A 192 -1.30 4.87 18.60
N HIS A 193 -2.14 4.57 19.59
CA HIS A 193 -3.58 4.54 19.43
C HIS A 193 -4.10 5.99 19.30
N ILE A 194 -4.88 6.27 18.29
CA ILE A 194 -5.35 7.63 17.99
C ILE A 194 -6.79 7.82 18.45
N ASP A 195 -7.69 6.96 17.99
CA ASP A 195 -9.12 6.97 18.29
C ASP A 195 -9.76 5.63 17.88
N ASP A 196 -11.06 5.53 17.92
CA ASP A 196 -11.91 4.36 17.59
C ASP A 196 -11.35 3.42 16.53
N GLY A 197 -10.44 2.54 16.95
CA GLY A 197 -9.83 1.52 16.11
C GLY A 197 -8.76 2.04 15.14
N SER A 198 -8.28 3.27 15.30
CA SER A 198 -7.22 3.86 14.46
C SER A 198 -5.87 3.89 15.20
N TYR A 199 -4.82 3.44 14.50
CA TYR A 199 -3.45 3.39 15.01
C TYR A 199 -2.51 4.06 14.03
N LEU A 200 -1.62 4.91 14.56
CA LEU A 200 -0.53 5.50 13.81
C LEU A 200 0.76 4.74 14.10
N HIS A 201 1.49 4.40 13.05
CA HIS A 201 2.79 3.75 13.12
C HIS A 201 3.83 4.64 12.46
N THR A 202 4.90 4.93 13.17
CA THR A 202 6.05 5.69 12.66
C THR A 202 7.28 4.80 12.73
N LEU A 203 7.83 4.47 11.57
CA LEU A 203 9.05 3.68 11.47
C LEU A 203 10.24 4.61 11.25
N THR A 204 11.24 4.49 12.13
CA THR A 204 12.49 5.25 12.05
C THR A 204 13.67 4.30 11.84
N ASN A 205 14.72 4.80 11.18
CA ASN A 205 16.00 4.11 11.12
C ASN A 205 16.84 4.38 12.39
N ALA A 206 18.05 3.84 12.46
CA ALA A 206 18.95 3.98 13.60
C ALA A 206 19.36 5.44 13.91
N GLU A 207 19.30 6.33 12.91
CA GLU A 207 19.57 7.77 13.05
C GLU A 207 18.33 8.56 13.51
N GLY A 208 17.19 7.90 13.74
CA GLY A 208 15.93 8.53 14.11
C GLY A 208 15.20 9.22 12.94
N ILE A 209 15.63 8.98 11.70
CA ILE A 209 14.96 9.49 10.51
C ILE A 209 13.70 8.67 10.25
N VAL A 210 12.56 9.33 10.04
CA VAL A 210 11.31 8.65 9.70
C VAL A 210 11.42 8.11 8.26
N VAL A 211 11.34 6.80 8.12
CA VAL A 211 11.43 6.11 6.82
C VAL A 211 10.07 5.72 6.26
N CYS A 212 9.09 5.46 7.14
CA CYS A 212 7.72 5.15 6.75
C CYS A 212 6.75 5.63 7.85
N GLU A 213 5.62 6.17 7.45
CA GLU A 213 4.47 6.43 8.33
C GLU A 213 3.26 5.67 7.78
N LEU A 214 2.48 5.09 8.69
CA LEU A 214 1.30 4.33 8.34
C LEU A 214 0.19 4.59 9.35
N MET A 215 -1.02 4.80 8.85
CA MET A 215 -2.23 4.82 9.68
C MET A 215 -3.09 3.63 9.30
N SER A 216 -3.40 2.78 10.28
CA SER A 216 -4.29 1.63 10.12
C SER A 216 -5.59 1.86 10.89
N ARG A 217 -6.72 1.46 10.31
CA ARG A 217 -8.02 1.48 10.98
C ARG A 217 -8.61 0.06 10.98
N TRP A 218 -9.14 -0.32 12.11
CA TRP A 218 -9.68 -1.66 12.35
C TRP A 218 -11.19 -1.59 12.61
N GLN A 219 -11.90 -2.65 12.28
CA GLN A 219 -13.33 -2.78 12.44
C GLN A 219 -13.68 -4.20 12.88
N GLN A 220 -14.87 -4.40 13.42
CA GLN A 220 -15.35 -5.73 13.79
C GLN A 220 -15.21 -6.72 12.62
N GLN A 221 -14.78 -7.93 12.92
CA GLN A 221 -14.75 -8.99 11.92
C GLN A 221 -16.16 -9.27 11.42
N PRO A 222 -16.35 -9.55 10.12
CA PRO A 222 -17.62 -10.04 9.62
C PRO A 222 -17.95 -11.39 10.28
N GLU A 223 -19.24 -11.66 10.46
CA GLU A 223 -19.66 -12.98 10.91
C GLU A 223 -19.18 -14.05 9.91
N ILE A 224 -18.47 -15.05 10.42
CA ILE A 224 -18.03 -16.18 9.60
C ILE A 224 -19.20 -17.17 9.57
N PRO A 225 -19.77 -17.48 8.39
CA PRO A 225 -20.84 -18.47 8.27
C PRO A 225 -20.41 -19.82 8.86
N GLU A 226 -21.36 -20.55 9.43
CA GLU A 226 -21.09 -21.91 9.91
C GLU A 226 -20.53 -22.79 8.78
N VAL A 227 -19.69 -23.76 9.13
CA VAL A 227 -19.05 -24.67 8.15
C VAL A 227 -20.10 -25.38 7.27
N SER A 228 -21.27 -25.69 7.82
CA SER A 228 -22.43 -26.26 7.11
C SER A 228 -22.95 -25.36 5.99
N GLU A 229 -22.93 -24.04 6.18
CA GLU A 229 -23.36 -23.06 5.16
C GLU A 229 -22.32 -22.90 4.06
N VAL A 230 -21.04 -23.03 4.42
CA VAL A 230 -19.92 -22.95 3.47
C VAL A 230 -19.89 -24.16 2.54
N LEU A 231 -20.14 -25.36 3.10
CA LEU A 231 -20.14 -26.62 2.33
C LEU A 231 -21.35 -26.76 1.39
N ASN A 232 -22.43 -26.03 1.64
CA ASN A 232 -23.64 -26.03 0.80
C ASN A 232 -23.61 -24.96 -0.33
N ARG A 233 -22.56 -24.18 -0.45
CA ARG A 233 -22.36 -23.35 -1.63
C ARG A 233 -21.93 -24.27 -2.76
N ASP A 234 -22.76 -24.35 -3.80
CA ASP A 234 -22.49 -25.16 -5.00
C ASP A 234 -21.08 -24.86 -5.51
N LEU A 235 -20.25 -25.88 -5.48
CA LEU A 235 -18.95 -25.92 -6.12
C LEU A 235 -19.10 -25.95 -7.64
#